data_065fdb035a60dcf269287672fb792e8d
#
_entry.id   065fdb035a60dcf269287672fb792e8d
#
_cell.length_a   1.000
_cell.length_b   1.000
_cell.length_c   1.000
_cell.angle_alpha   90.00
_cell.angle_beta   90.00
_cell.angle_gamma   90.00
#
_symmetry.space_group_name_H-M   'P 1'
#
loop_
_entity.id
_entity.type
_entity.pdbx_description
1 polymer ?
#
loop_
_entity_poly.entity_id
_entity_poly.type
_entity_poly.pdbx_seq_one_letter_code
_entity_poly.pdbx_strand_id
1 'polypeptide(L)' 'MAMMKAAIFVGKGRIELTDKKIPAVGPNDALVKITTTTICGTDVHILKGEYPVAKGLTVGHEPVGIIEKLGSNVQGYRE' A
#
# COMPACT_ATOMS: atom_id res chain seq x y z
N MET A 1 -10.35 -13.65 -8.73
CA MET A 1 -9.29 -13.12 -7.85
C MET A 1 -9.63 -11.70 -7.45
N ALA A 2 -9.59 -11.39 -6.17
CA ALA A 2 -9.97 -10.07 -5.69
C ALA A 2 -8.90 -9.02 -6.04
N MET A 3 -9.36 -7.84 -6.40
CA MET A 3 -8.51 -6.73 -6.82
C MET A 3 -8.76 -5.52 -5.91
N MET A 4 -7.78 -4.66 -5.83
CA MET A 4 -7.86 -3.41 -5.07
C MET A 4 -7.38 -2.24 -5.91
N LYS A 5 -7.79 -1.02 -5.55
CA LYS A 5 -7.26 0.19 -6.17
C LYS A 5 -5.93 0.57 -5.52
N ALA A 6 -4.99 1.00 -6.35
CA ALA A 6 -3.68 1.44 -5.87
C ALA A 6 -3.20 2.63 -6.68
N ALA A 7 -2.60 3.61 -5.99
CA ALA A 7 -1.91 4.72 -6.64
C ALA A 7 -0.46 4.30 -6.85
N ILE A 8 -0.03 4.17 -8.10
CA ILE A 8 1.31 3.69 -8.42
C ILE A 8 2.15 4.76 -9.10
N PHE A 9 3.45 4.74 -8.82
CA PHE A 9 4.43 5.58 -9.49
C PHE A 9 4.76 4.99 -10.85
N VAL A 10 4.49 5.73 -11.92
CA VAL A 10 4.75 5.26 -13.29
C VAL A 10 5.89 6.02 -13.97
N GLY A 11 6.38 7.06 -13.37
CA GLY A 11 7.50 7.86 -13.87
C GLY A 11 7.52 9.22 -13.24
N LYS A 12 8.58 9.99 -13.49
CA LYS A 12 8.75 11.33 -12.93
C LYS A 12 7.51 12.20 -13.20
N GLY A 13 6.92 12.73 -12.14
CA GLY A 13 5.75 13.59 -12.23
C GLY A 13 4.43 12.87 -12.50
N ARG A 14 4.41 11.53 -12.46
CA ARG A 14 3.22 10.77 -12.84
C ARG A 14 2.90 9.68 -11.83
N ILE A 15 1.66 9.72 -11.34
CA ILE A 15 1.07 8.68 -10.51
C ILE A 15 -0.26 8.30 -11.17
N GLU A 16 -0.54 7.02 -11.29
CA GLU A 16 -1.78 6.53 -11.86
C GLU A 16 -2.52 5.65 -10.86
N LEU A 17 -3.85 5.75 -10.87
CA LEU A 17 -4.71 4.85 -10.12
C LEU A 17 -4.98 3.62 -10.96
N THR A 18 -4.67 2.45 -10.42
CA THR A 18 -4.83 1.18 -11.14
C THR A 18 -5.31 0.08 -10.20
N ASP A 19 -5.65 -1.05 -10.78
CA ASP A 19 -6.03 -2.23 -10.01
C ASP A 19 -4.81 -3.11 -9.75
N LYS A 20 -4.66 -3.56 -8.52
CA LYS A 20 -3.67 -4.56 -8.13
C LYS A 20 -4.35 -5.71 -7.41
N LYS A 21 -3.72 -6.87 -7.41
CA LYS A 21 -4.20 -8.01 -6.63
C LYS A 21 -4.13 -7.68 -5.15
N ILE A 22 -5.16 -8.07 -4.41
CA ILE A 22 -5.10 -8.03 -2.94
C ILE A 22 -4.05 -9.05 -2.50
N PRO A 23 -3.08 -8.66 -1.65
CA PRO A 23 -2.02 -9.59 -1.24
C PRO A 23 -2.56 -10.81 -0.50
N ALA A 24 -1.87 -11.93 -0.65
CA ALA A 24 -2.15 -13.11 0.15
C ALA A 24 -1.59 -12.90 1.57
N VAL A 25 -2.30 -13.44 2.57
CA VAL A 25 -1.89 -13.33 3.98
C VAL A 25 -1.06 -14.54 4.34
N GLY A 26 0.21 -14.33 4.67
CA GLY A 26 1.09 -15.37 5.19
C GLY A 26 0.77 -15.67 6.67
N PRO A 27 1.38 -16.73 7.24
CA PRO A 27 1.07 -17.14 8.62
C PRO A 27 1.43 -16.09 9.67
N ASN A 28 2.37 -15.21 9.39
CA ASN A 28 2.82 -14.17 10.32
C ASN A 28 2.36 -12.76 9.91
N ASP A 29 1.45 -12.67 8.94
CA ASP A 29 1.04 -11.41 8.35
C ASP A 29 -0.38 -11.02 8.77
N ALA A 30 -0.71 -9.76 8.54
CA ALA A 30 -2.07 -9.25 8.66
C ALA A 30 -2.45 -8.51 7.40
N LEU A 31 -3.68 -8.67 6.94
CA LEU A 31 -4.23 -7.90 5.84
C LEU A 31 -5.03 -6.74 6.44
N VAL A 32 -4.64 -5.53 6.12
CA VAL A 32 -5.29 -4.31 6.62
C VAL A 32 -6.04 -3.66 5.47
N LYS A 33 -7.34 -3.43 5.66
CA LYS A 33 -8.14 -2.65 4.73
C LYS A 33 -7.93 -1.17 5.04
N ILE A 34 -7.25 -0.47 4.14
CA ILE A 34 -6.92 0.94 4.36
C ILE A 34 -8.18 1.79 4.31
N THR A 35 -8.40 2.58 5.35
CA THR A 35 -9.53 3.51 5.44
C THR A 35 -9.10 4.95 5.23
N THR A 36 -7.87 5.28 5.59
CA THR A 36 -7.32 6.63 5.48
C THR A 36 -5.83 6.54 5.22
N THR A 37 -5.32 7.43 4.39
CA THR A 37 -3.88 7.57 4.19
C THR A 37 -3.57 9.05 4.05
N THR A 38 -2.31 9.43 4.32
CA THR A 38 -1.87 10.80 4.18
C THR A 38 -0.76 10.91 3.15
N ILE A 39 -0.55 12.10 2.63
CA ILE A 39 0.57 12.42 1.75
C ILE A 39 1.63 13.09 2.61
N CYS A 40 2.86 12.58 2.57
CA CYS A 40 3.97 13.21 3.28
C CYS A 40 5.01 13.76 2.28
N GLY A 41 6.03 14.47 2.82
CA GLY A 41 7.08 15.04 1.99
C GLY A 41 7.81 14.01 1.14
N THR A 42 7.98 12.79 1.64
CA THR A 42 8.62 11.70 0.88
C THR A 42 7.84 11.38 -0.38
N ASP A 43 6.50 11.37 -0.32
CA ASP A 43 5.66 11.10 -1.49
C ASP A 43 5.86 12.16 -2.57
N VAL A 44 5.99 13.42 -2.17
CA VAL A 44 6.25 14.53 -3.10
C VAL A 44 7.61 14.36 -3.77
N HIS A 45 8.64 13.97 -3.01
CA HIS A 45 9.99 13.73 -3.57
C HIS A 45 9.99 12.54 -4.52
N ILE A 46 9.23 11.49 -4.23
CA ILE A 46 9.08 10.34 -5.13
C ILE A 46 8.44 10.80 -6.45
N LEU A 47 7.38 11.57 -6.38
CA LEU A 47 6.68 12.07 -7.56
C LEU A 47 7.59 12.93 -8.44
N LYS A 48 8.42 13.77 -7.82
CA LYS A 48 9.36 14.64 -8.54
C LYS A 48 10.56 13.88 -9.12
N GLY A 49 10.71 12.60 -8.79
CA GLY A 49 11.85 11.81 -9.23
C GLY A 49 13.13 12.07 -8.45
N GLU A 50 13.02 12.75 -7.31
CA GLU A 50 14.16 13.05 -6.43
C GLU A 50 14.53 11.87 -5.54
N TYR A 51 13.62 10.91 -5.39
CA TYR A 51 13.81 9.71 -4.60
C TYR A 51 13.75 8.51 -5.52
N PRO A 52 14.84 7.74 -5.67
CA PRO A 52 14.83 6.64 -6.63
C PRO A 52 13.92 5.50 -6.16
N VAL A 53 12.89 5.22 -6.94
CA VAL A 53 11.99 4.09 -6.71
C VAL A 53 11.69 3.40 -8.02
N ALA A 54 11.33 2.14 -7.94
CA ALA A 54 10.95 1.35 -9.11
C ALA A 54 9.60 1.83 -9.65
N LYS A 55 9.43 1.82 -10.96
CA LYS A 55 8.13 2.05 -11.59
C LYS A 55 7.18 0.92 -11.16
N GLY A 56 5.93 1.27 -10.92
CA GLY A 56 4.94 0.32 -10.41
C GLY A 56 4.85 0.27 -8.90
N LEU A 57 5.72 1.00 -8.18
CA LEU A 57 5.62 1.09 -6.73
C LEU A 57 4.30 1.73 -6.31
N THR A 58 3.61 1.11 -5.37
CA THR A 58 2.45 1.72 -4.74
C THR A 58 2.90 2.82 -3.80
N VAL A 59 2.40 4.04 -4.02
CA VAL A 59 2.80 5.22 -3.25
C VAL A 59 1.93 5.36 -2.01
N GLY A 60 2.53 5.87 -0.93
CA GLY A 60 1.85 6.08 0.35
C GLY A 60 2.41 5.15 1.42
N HIS A 61 2.89 5.71 2.52
CA HIS A 61 3.50 4.92 3.59
C HIS A 61 2.98 5.30 4.98
N GLU A 62 1.91 6.11 5.03
CA GLU A 62 1.28 6.50 6.31
C GLU A 62 -0.21 6.10 6.31
N PRO A 63 -0.52 4.83 6.05
CA PRO A 63 -1.91 4.37 6.02
C PRO A 63 -2.41 4.00 7.40
N VAL A 64 -3.73 4.12 7.58
CA VAL A 64 -4.46 3.64 8.74
C VAL A 64 -5.63 2.82 8.22
N GLY A 65 -5.94 1.71 8.88
CA GLY A 65 -7.03 0.87 8.42
C GLY A 65 -7.52 -0.10 9.47
N ILE A 66 -8.34 -1.02 9.04
CA ILE A 66 -8.96 -2.06 9.87
C ILE A 66 -8.37 -3.39 9.48
N ILE A 67 -7.99 -4.20 10.47
CA ILE A 67 -7.49 -5.54 10.23
C ILE A 67 -8.64 -6.37 9.65
N GLU A 68 -8.47 -6.84 8.42
CA GLU A 68 -9.47 -7.61 7.71
C GLU A 68 -9.23 -9.12 7.86
N LYS A 69 -7.96 -9.52 7.91
CA LYS A 69 -7.58 -10.93 8.01
C LYS A 69 -6.26 -11.07 8.73
N LEU A 70 -6.16 -12.07 9.60
CA LEU A 70 -4.92 -12.38 10.33
C LEU A 70 -4.37 -13.72 9.88
N GLY A 71 -3.04 -13.80 9.79
CA GLY A 71 -2.33 -15.05 9.58
C GLY A 71 -2.45 -15.96 10.80
N SER A 72 -2.27 -17.25 10.60
CA SER A 72 -2.51 -18.27 11.63
C SER A 72 -1.60 -18.16 12.86
N ASN A 73 -0.43 -17.52 12.71
CA ASN A 73 0.53 -17.37 13.83
C ASN A 73 0.44 -16.01 14.52
N VAL A 74 -0.45 -15.13 14.09
CA VAL A 74 -0.57 -13.78 14.67
C VAL A 74 -1.40 -13.85 15.95
N GLN A 75 -0.87 -13.26 17.03
CA GLN A 75 -1.52 -13.20 18.34
C GLN A 75 -1.58 -11.77 18.84
N GLY A 76 -2.51 -11.48 19.73
CA GLY A 76 -2.65 -10.17 20.34
C GLY A 76 -3.46 -9.16 19.54
N TYR A 77 -3.96 -9.54 18.38
CA TYR A 77 -4.80 -8.70 17.52
C TYR A 77 -6.07 -9.45 17.12
N ARG A 78 -7.05 -8.73 16.68
CA ARG A 78 -8.27 -9.32 16.11
C ARG A 78 -8.83 -8.49 14.97
N GLU A 79 -9.54 -9.18 14.13
CA GLU A 79 -10.18 -8.56 12.96
C GLU A 79 -11.33 -7.63 13.32
#